data_04a4b68abe72e1f33f07a8320f067721
#
_entry.id   04a4b68abe72e1f33f07a8320f067721
#
_cell.length_a   1.000
_cell.length_b   1.000
_cell.length_c   1.000
_cell.angle_alpha   90.00
_cell.angle_beta   90.00
_cell.angle_gamma   90.00
#
_symmetry.space_group_name_H-M   'P 1'
#
loop_
_entity.id
_entity.type
_entity.pdbx_description
1 polymer ?
#
loop_
_entity_poly.entity_id
_entity_poly.type
_entity_poly.pdbx_seq_one_letter_code
_entity_poly.pdbx_strand_id
1 'polypeptide(L)'
;MLETLQTLLIALATFGIVVTVHEYGHFVVARRCGVKVLRFSVGFGRPLLSWRGRDGTEYVVAVLPLGGYVRMADEREGDLDEADLPRAFNRQPVRSRMAIAAAGPLANFLLAVLVLWGLFFRGEAGLVPLVDVVEPDSLADTAGLESGYEIVAIDGRATPTVSAVNFALLERLGDSGELSVSVKWPESDAVRQSSVEIVQWLKGQEQPNLLEAFGVSIKMPPVIPRVGALSEGGAAIDAGFKVDDVIVEADGQPMILWMDWVQHVRDRKSTRLNSSHLVISYA
;
A
#
# COMPACT_ATOMS: atom_id res chain seq x y z
N MET A 1 2.83 -23.14 -3.31
CA MET A 1 1.59 -23.70 -2.72
C MET A 1 1.22 -23.03 -1.39
N LEU A 2 2.13 -22.98 -0.41
CA LEU A 2 1.83 -22.37 0.91
C LEU A 2 1.51 -20.88 0.78
N GLU A 3 2.27 -20.12 0.02
CA GLU A 3 2.06 -18.69 -0.25
C GLU A 3 0.75 -18.42 -0.97
N THR A 4 0.40 -19.24 -1.96
CA THR A 4 -0.87 -19.12 -2.69
C THR A 4 -2.06 -19.36 -1.77
N LEU A 5 -1.96 -20.36 -0.88
CA LEU A 5 -3.00 -20.65 0.11
C LEU A 5 -3.13 -19.50 1.13
N GLN A 6 -2.02 -18.96 1.61
CA GLN A 6 -2.01 -17.82 2.53
C GLN A 6 -2.64 -16.59 1.88
N THR A 7 -2.28 -16.27 0.64
CA THR A 7 -2.86 -15.14 -0.11
C THR A 7 -4.37 -15.32 -0.28
N LEU A 8 -4.83 -16.53 -0.60
CA LEU A 8 -6.25 -16.82 -0.74
C LEU A 8 -7.00 -16.65 0.58
N LEU A 9 -6.43 -17.12 1.69
CA LEU A 9 -7.04 -16.97 3.02
C LEU A 9 -7.14 -15.51 3.45
N ILE A 10 -6.08 -14.72 3.20
CA ILE A 10 -6.09 -13.28 3.47
C ILE A 10 -7.14 -12.56 2.62
N ALA A 11 -7.22 -12.88 1.33
CA ALA A 11 -8.21 -12.31 0.44
C ALA A 11 -9.64 -12.61 0.89
N LEU A 12 -9.92 -13.87 1.26
CA LEU A 12 -11.22 -14.30 1.79
C LEU A 12 -11.58 -13.59 3.10
N ALA A 13 -10.62 -13.47 4.01
CA ALA A 13 -10.83 -12.77 5.28
C ALA A 13 -11.12 -11.28 5.05
N THR A 14 -10.34 -10.63 4.19
CA THR A 14 -10.54 -9.22 3.83
C THR A 14 -11.90 -8.98 3.20
N PHE A 15 -12.29 -9.82 2.23
CA PHE A 15 -13.60 -9.75 1.59
C PHE A 15 -14.73 -9.96 2.60
N GLY A 16 -14.59 -10.95 3.48
CA GLY A 16 -15.56 -11.21 4.56
C GLY A 16 -15.75 -10.02 5.49
N ILE A 17 -14.67 -9.34 5.87
CA ILE A 17 -14.73 -8.12 6.70
C ILE A 17 -15.46 -7.00 5.98
N VAL A 18 -15.07 -6.71 4.72
CA VAL A 18 -15.65 -5.63 3.91
C VAL A 18 -17.15 -5.82 3.74
N VAL A 19 -17.58 -7.04 3.40
CA VAL A 19 -19.01 -7.34 3.23
C VAL A 19 -19.76 -7.30 4.56
N THR A 20 -19.18 -7.81 5.63
CA THR A 20 -19.80 -7.74 6.97
C THR A 20 -20.04 -6.30 7.41
N VAL A 21 -19.07 -5.40 7.20
CA VAL A 21 -19.21 -3.98 7.52
C VAL A 21 -20.27 -3.32 6.63
N HIS A 22 -20.31 -3.67 5.35
CA HIS A 22 -21.34 -3.21 4.41
C HIS A 22 -22.76 -3.56 4.90
N GLU A 23 -22.99 -4.84 5.19
CA GLU A 23 -24.28 -5.32 5.69
C GLU A 23 -24.61 -4.71 7.07
N TYR A 24 -23.61 -4.52 7.92
CA TYR A 24 -23.78 -3.86 9.20
C TYR A 24 -24.22 -2.40 9.05
N GLY A 25 -23.74 -1.70 8.02
CA GLY A 25 -24.21 -0.37 7.65
C GLY A 25 -25.72 -0.34 7.38
N HIS A 26 -26.21 -1.23 6.51
CA HIS A 26 -27.64 -1.39 6.22
C HIS A 26 -28.42 -1.73 7.49
N PHE A 27 -27.92 -2.67 8.28
CA PHE A 27 -28.56 -3.11 9.51
C PHE A 27 -28.77 -1.96 10.51
N VAL A 28 -27.74 -1.19 10.80
CA VAL A 28 -27.78 -0.09 11.79
C VAL A 28 -28.77 0.99 11.34
N VAL A 29 -28.71 1.40 10.06
CA VAL A 29 -29.58 2.46 9.56
C VAL A 29 -31.02 1.99 9.42
N ALA A 30 -31.26 0.73 8.99
CA ALA A 30 -32.60 0.15 8.95
C ALA A 30 -33.27 0.19 10.33
N ARG A 31 -32.56 -0.20 11.38
CA ARG A 31 -33.06 -0.15 12.76
C ARG A 31 -33.35 1.28 13.22
N ARG A 32 -32.46 2.23 12.90
CA ARG A 32 -32.67 3.65 13.24
C ARG A 32 -33.86 4.26 12.52
N CYS A 33 -34.14 3.79 11.31
CA CYS A 33 -35.33 4.20 10.55
C CYS A 33 -36.61 3.47 10.98
N GLY A 34 -36.56 2.60 12.02
CA GLY A 34 -37.71 1.88 12.53
C GLY A 34 -38.09 0.62 11.72
N VAL A 35 -37.27 0.21 10.74
CA VAL A 35 -37.48 -1.02 9.98
C VAL A 35 -37.17 -2.23 10.85
N LYS A 36 -38.06 -3.24 10.81
CA LYS A 36 -37.81 -4.51 11.46
C LYS A 36 -36.82 -5.34 10.66
N VAL A 37 -35.70 -5.67 11.27
CA VAL A 37 -34.73 -6.61 10.70
C VAL A 37 -35.07 -8.02 11.18
N LEU A 38 -35.30 -8.92 10.24
CA LEU A 38 -35.64 -10.32 10.51
C LEU A 38 -34.38 -11.17 10.72
N ARG A 39 -33.37 -10.95 9.88
CA ARG A 39 -32.10 -11.71 9.95
C ARG A 39 -30.92 -10.84 9.54
N PHE A 40 -29.82 -11.00 10.26
CA PHE A 40 -28.50 -10.49 9.92
C PHE A 40 -27.56 -11.69 9.77
N SER A 41 -27.06 -11.93 8.58
CA SER A 41 -26.18 -13.07 8.28
C SER A 41 -24.80 -12.61 7.82
N VAL A 42 -23.77 -13.15 8.46
CA VAL A 42 -22.39 -13.11 7.98
C VAL A 42 -22.10 -14.43 7.29
N GLY A 43 -21.89 -14.38 5.98
CA GLY A 43 -21.74 -15.56 5.15
C GLY A 43 -23.06 -16.08 4.55
N PHE A 44 -22.91 -17.07 3.69
CA PHE A 44 -24.00 -17.78 3.03
C PHE A 44 -23.98 -19.28 3.36
N GLY A 45 -25.11 -19.94 3.11
CA GLY A 45 -25.27 -21.38 3.24
C GLY A 45 -25.75 -21.84 4.61
N ARG A 46 -25.26 -23.00 5.07
CA ARG A 46 -25.71 -23.58 6.34
C ARG A 46 -25.22 -22.75 7.52
N PRO A 47 -26.07 -22.44 8.53
CA PRO A 47 -25.66 -21.76 9.72
C PRO A 47 -24.69 -22.63 10.53
N LEU A 48 -23.52 -22.06 10.85
CA LEU A 48 -22.60 -22.62 11.83
C LEU A 48 -23.01 -22.25 13.24
N LEU A 49 -23.44 -20.99 13.40
CA LEU A 49 -23.91 -20.43 14.65
C LEU A 49 -25.13 -19.56 14.38
N SER A 50 -26.18 -19.69 15.19
CA SER A 50 -27.33 -18.80 15.12
C SER A 50 -27.87 -18.52 16.52
N TRP A 51 -28.28 -17.28 16.73
CA TRP A 51 -28.95 -16.85 17.96
C TRP A 51 -29.95 -15.74 17.65
N ARG A 52 -30.91 -15.56 18.55
CA ARG A 52 -31.94 -14.53 18.41
C ARG A 52 -31.70 -13.42 19.43
N GLY A 53 -31.63 -12.19 18.93
CA GLY A 53 -31.52 -11.00 19.77
C GLY A 53 -32.84 -10.68 20.51
N ARG A 54 -32.74 -9.78 21.49
CA ARG A 54 -33.92 -9.34 22.26
C ARG A 54 -34.97 -8.61 21.41
N ASP A 55 -34.59 -8.07 20.29
CA ASP A 55 -35.40 -7.36 19.29
C ASP A 55 -36.07 -8.33 18.28
N GLY A 56 -35.85 -9.64 18.41
CA GLY A 56 -36.35 -10.68 17.54
C GLY A 56 -35.50 -10.91 16.28
N THR A 57 -34.45 -10.13 16.04
CA THR A 57 -33.52 -10.35 14.93
C THR A 57 -32.75 -11.66 15.10
N GLU A 58 -32.74 -12.49 14.08
CA GLU A 58 -31.90 -13.68 14.02
C GLU A 58 -30.50 -13.31 13.49
N TYR A 59 -29.47 -13.57 14.28
CA TYR A 59 -28.08 -13.40 13.89
C TYR A 59 -27.51 -14.74 13.49
N VAL A 60 -26.86 -14.79 12.31
CA VAL A 60 -26.32 -16.02 11.74
C VAL A 60 -24.87 -15.81 11.32
N VAL A 61 -24.03 -16.79 11.64
CA VAL A 61 -22.71 -16.97 11.03
C VAL A 61 -22.78 -18.26 10.20
N ALA A 62 -22.57 -18.13 8.90
CA ALA A 62 -22.70 -19.23 7.95
C ALA A 62 -21.34 -19.76 7.46
N VAL A 63 -21.35 -20.96 6.84
CA VAL A 63 -20.15 -21.71 6.43
C VAL A 63 -19.32 -20.96 5.37
N LEU A 64 -19.98 -20.29 4.42
CA LEU A 64 -19.30 -19.65 3.30
C LEU A 64 -19.07 -18.16 3.61
N PRO A 65 -17.84 -17.71 3.93
CA PRO A 65 -17.54 -16.31 4.29
C PRO A 65 -17.46 -15.39 3.07
N LEU A 66 -18.18 -15.72 1.99
CA LEU A 66 -18.18 -15.01 0.72
C LEU A 66 -19.27 -13.94 0.63
N GLY A 67 -19.68 -13.37 1.75
CA GLY A 67 -20.72 -12.36 1.72
C GLY A 67 -21.51 -12.28 3.02
N GLY A 68 -22.71 -11.77 2.91
CA GLY A 68 -23.67 -11.64 3.99
C GLY A 68 -24.97 -11.05 3.46
N TYR A 69 -25.95 -10.88 4.32
CA TYR A 69 -27.18 -10.19 3.98
C TYR A 69 -27.92 -9.70 5.21
N VAL A 70 -28.68 -8.64 5.02
CA VAL A 70 -29.66 -8.14 5.98
C VAL A 70 -31.04 -8.39 5.41
N ARG A 71 -31.81 -9.27 6.04
CA ARG A 71 -33.21 -9.48 5.68
C ARG A 71 -34.09 -8.55 6.50
N MET A 72 -34.72 -7.61 5.84
CA MET A 72 -35.68 -6.67 6.42
C MET A 72 -37.11 -7.19 6.19
N ALA A 73 -38.03 -6.77 7.04
CA ALA A 73 -39.46 -7.03 6.80
C ALA A 73 -39.89 -6.25 5.54
N ASP A 74 -40.45 -6.96 4.56
CA ASP A 74 -41.01 -6.39 3.32
C ASP A 74 -42.24 -7.21 2.92
N GLU A 75 -43.35 -6.55 2.69
CA GLU A 75 -44.65 -7.22 2.32
C GLU A 75 -44.56 -8.01 1.01
N ARG A 76 -43.57 -7.68 0.16
CA ARG A 76 -43.40 -8.36 -1.14
C ARG A 76 -42.63 -9.68 -1.01
N GLU A 77 -42.02 -9.95 0.13
CA GLU A 77 -41.19 -11.15 0.36
C GLU A 77 -41.93 -12.25 1.17
N GLY A 78 -43.17 -12.03 1.60
CA GLY A 78 -43.97 -13.00 2.34
C GLY A 78 -44.94 -12.36 3.32
N ASP A 79 -45.76 -13.20 3.95
CA ASP A 79 -46.72 -12.77 4.94
C ASP A 79 -46.00 -12.25 6.20
N LEU A 80 -46.27 -11.00 6.54
CA LEU A 80 -45.82 -10.36 7.78
C LEU A 80 -46.97 -10.35 8.79
N ASP A 81 -46.63 -10.47 10.07
CA ASP A 81 -47.57 -10.21 11.13
C ASP A 81 -48.13 -8.80 11.03
N GLU A 82 -49.44 -8.62 11.24
CA GLU A 82 -50.07 -7.29 11.16
C GLU A 82 -49.39 -6.25 12.03
N ALA A 83 -48.83 -6.65 13.17
CA ALA A 83 -48.07 -5.79 14.08
C ALA A 83 -46.75 -5.28 13.48
N ASP A 84 -46.19 -5.97 12.50
CA ASP A 84 -44.92 -5.63 11.85
C ASP A 84 -45.08 -4.83 10.55
N LEU A 85 -46.27 -4.77 9.98
CA LEU A 85 -46.60 -4.04 8.74
C LEU A 85 -46.13 -2.57 8.78
N PRO A 86 -46.33 -1.81 9.87
CA PRO A 86 -45.85 -0.41 9.93
C PRO A 86 -44.32 -0.31 9.88
N ARG A 87 -43.61 -1.40 10.20
CA ARG A 87 -42.14 -1.47 10.26
C ARG A 87 -41.56 -2.16 9.01
N ALA A 88 -42.36 -2.43 8.00
CA ALA A 88 -41.91 -2.98 6.74
C ALA A 88 -41.09 -1.95 5.95
N PHE A 89 -40.02 -2.38 5.28
CA PHE A 89 -39.11 -1.55 4.49
C PHE A 89 -39.85 -0.80 3.37
N ASN A 90 -40.75 -1.47 2.67
CA ASN A 90 -41.51 -0.89 1.57
C ASN A 90 -42.52 0.19 2.02
N ARG A 91 -42.95 0.18 3.28
CA ARG A 91 -43.81 1.22 3.88
C ARG A 91 -43.06 2.42 4.41
N GLN A 92 -41.73 2.36 4.48
CA GLN A 92 -40.95 3.50 4.97
C GLN A 92 -40.91 4.65 3.96
N PRO A 93 -40.78 5.90 4.45
CA PRO A 93 -40.59 7.06 3.59
C PRO A 93 -39.39 6.86 2.64
N VAL A 94 -39.46 7.46 1.46
CA VAL A 94 -38.39 7.37 0.44
C VAL A 94 -37.04 7.75 1.01
N ARG A 95 -36.98 8.80 1.85
CA ARG A 95 -35.73 9.23 2.51
C ARG A 95 -35.10 8.14 3.37
N SER A 96 -35.92 7.41 4.15
CA SER A 96 -35.43 6.30 4.97
C SER A 96 -34.91 5.15 4.10
N ARG A 97 -35.63 4.80 3.04
CA ARG A 97 -35.18 3.76 2.09
C ARG A 97 -33.88 4.13 1.39
N MET A 98 -33.73 5.39 0.97
CA MET A 98 -32.50 5.90 0.39
C MET A 98 -31.35 5.88 1.40
N ALA A 99 -31.58 6.31 2.65
CA ALA A 99 -30.58 6.26 3.71
C ALA A 99 -30.12 4.84 3.99
N ILE A 100 -31.05 3.88 4.04
CA ILE A 100 -30.73 2.46 4.22
C ILE A 100 -29.89 1.96 3.04
N ALA A 101 -30.31 2.25 1.79
CA ALA A 101 -29.58 1.82 0.60
C ALA A 101 -28.16 2.40 0.52
N ALA A 102 -27.96 3.63 0.94
CA ALA A 102 -26.63 4.28 0.95
C ALA A 102 -25.74 3.83 2.12
N ALA A 103 -26.34 3.26 3.18
CA ALA A 103 -25.64 2.96 4.43
C ALA A 103 -24.53 1.92 4.28
N GLY A 104 -24.71 0.90 3.44
CA GLY A 104 -23.70 -0.12 3.17
C GLY A 104 -22.44 0.47 2.53
N PRO A 105 -22.55 1.14 1.36
CA PRO A 105 -21.41 1.82 0.74
C PRO A 105 -20.73 2.84 1.65
N LEU A 106 -21.50 3.63 2.40
CA LEU A 106 -20.95 4.60 3.34
C LEU A 106 -20.18 3.94 4.50
N ALA A 107 -20.65 2.80 5.00
CA ALA A 107 -19.94 2.03 6.02
C ALA A 107 -18.57 1.53 5.50
N ASN A 108 -18.50 1.07 4.26
CA ASN A 108 -17.25 0.65 3.64
C ASN A 108 -16.30 1.84 3.41
N PHE A 109 -16.84 2.98 3.00
CA PHE A 109 -16.03 4.20 2.88
C PHE A 109 -15.44 4.60 4.24
N LEU A 110 -16.24 4.54 5.30
CA LEU A 110 -15.80 4.84 6.66
C LEU A 110 -14.74 3.84 7.15
N LEU A 111 -14.91 2.55 6.83
CA LEU A 111 -13.91 1.51 7.09
C LEU A 111 -12.60 1.83 6.37
N ALA A 112 -12.64 2.21 5.09
CA ALA A 112 -11.45 2.57 4.32
C ALA A 112 -10.70 3.76 4.94
N VAL A 113 -11.43 4.80 5.35
CA VAL A 113 -10.85 5.96 6.04
C VAL A 113 -10.19 5.55 7.35
N LEU A 114 -10.85 4.69 8.16
CA LEU A 114 -10.32 4.23 9.44
C LEU A 114 -9.05 3.36 9.26
N VAL A 115 -9.06 2.48 8.26
CA VAL A 115 -7.89 1.63 7.94
C VAL A 115 -6.72 2.49 7.47
N LEU A 116 -6.96 3.42 6.54
CA LEU A 116 -5.92 4.34 6.06
C LEU A 116 -5.38 5.21 7.18
N TRP A 117 -6.27 5.76 8.02
CA TRP A 117 -5.86 6.53 9.19
C TRP A 117 -4.97 5.72 10.13
N GLY A 118 -5.35 4.46 10.42
CA GLY A 118 -4.53 3.55 11.23
C GLY A 118 -3.18 3.22 10.60
N LEU A 119 -3.12 3.09 9.28
CA LEU A 119 -1.87 2.87 8.55
C LEU A 119 -0.96 4.11 8.63
N PHE A 120 -1.52 5.30 8.39
CA PHE A 120 -0.76 6.55 8.52
C PHE A 120 -0.28 6.82 9.94
N PHE A 121 -1.05 6.40 10.95
CA PHE A 121 -0.64 6.55 12.35
C PHE A 121 0.60 5.69 12.70
N ARG A 122 0.83 4.60 11.98
CA ARG A 122 2.03 3.75 12.12
C ARG A 122 3.31 4.40 11.58
N GLY A 123 3.18 5.47 10.80
CA GLY A 123 4.29 6.08 10.08
C GLY A 123 4.65 5.31 8.80
N GLU A 124 5.32 5.98 7.92
CA GLU A 124 5.81 5.43 6.67
C GLU A 124 7.21 4.86 6.87
N ALA A 125 7.38 3.56 6.65
CA ALA A 125 8.71 2.98 6.54
C ALA A 125 9.26 3.30 5.14
N GLY A 126 10.37 4.01 5.07
CA GLY A 126 10.98 4.38 3.80
C GLY A 126 12.47 4.69 3.96
N LEU A 127 13.15 4.84 2.83
CA LEU A 127 14.55 5.27 2.82
C LEU A 127 14.65 6.72 3.26
N VAL A 128 15.62 7.01 4.13
CA VAL A 128 16.00 8.38 4.51
C VAL A 128 16.51 9.08 3.26
N PRO A 129 16.06 10.30 2.94
CA PRO A 129 16.47 11.02 1.73
C PRO A 129 17.88 11.66 1.89
N LEU A 130 18.86 10.79 1.97
CA LEU A 130 20.27 11.17 2.06
C LEU A 130 20.82 11.37 0.63
N VAL A 131 21.30 12.56 0.34
CA VAL A 131 21.86 12.92 -0.97
C VAL A 131 23.18 12.16 -1.17
N ASP A 132 23.29 11.43 -2.27
CA ASP A 132 24.53 10.76 -2.69
C ASP A 132 25.33 11.63 -3.65
N VAL A 133 24.72 12.05 -4.74
CA VAL A 133 25.35 12.92 -5.75
C VAL A 133 24.42 14.10 -6.04
N VAL A 134 25.02 15.27 -6.23
CA VAL A 134 24.36 16.47 -6.77
C VAL A 134 24.89 16.71 -8.17
N GLU A 135 24.00 16.86 -9.12
CA GLU A 135 24.34 17.13 -10.52
C GLU A 135 24.78 18.59 -10.68
N PRO A 136 25.92 18.85 -11.31
CA PRO A 136 26.38 20.22 -11.57
C PRO A 136 25.34 21.02 -12.38
N ASP A 137 25.23 22.31 -12.09
CA ASP A 137 24.30 23.26 -12.73
C ASP A 137 22.79 22.87 -12.59
N SER A 138 22.45 21.94 -11.71
CA SER A 138 21.08 21.55 -11.40
C SER A 138 20.38 22.53 -10.43
N LEU A 139 19.07 22.31 -10.21
CA LEU A 139 18.33 23.05 -9.19
C LEU A 139 18.87 22.78 -7.79
N ALA A 140 19.27 21.56 -7.51
CA ALA A 140 19.86 21.16 -6.23
C ALA A 140 21.23 21.82 -6.01
N ASP A 141 22.07 21.88 -7.04
CA ASP A 141 23.36 22.58 -6.99
C ASP A 141 23.16 24.09 -6.78
N THR A 142 22.24 24.70 -7.52
CA THR A 142 21.87 26.12 -7.36
C THR A 142 21.35 26.41 -5.95
N ALA A 143 20.61 25.49 -5.34
CA ALA A 143 20.15 25.58 -3.95
C ALA A 143 21.28 25.31 -2.94
N GLY A 144 22.46 24.92 -3.39
CA GLY A 144 23.64 24.66 -2.57
C GLY A 144 23.54 23.37 -1.74
N LEU A 145 22.88 22.35 -2.31
CA LEU A 145 22.92 21.02 -1.74
C LEU A 145 24.29 20.38 -1.98
N GLU A 146 24.69 19.50 -1.07
CA GLU A 146 25.94 18.76 -1.16
C GLU A 146 25.71 17.28 -0.87
N SER A 147 26.62 16.42 -1.35
CA SER A 147 26.61 15.00 -0.99
C SER A 147 26.70 14.83 0.52
N GLY A 148 25.91 13.93 1.09
CA GLY A 148 25.82 13.66 2.51
C GLY A 148 24.75 14.47 3.25
N TYR A 149 24.08 15.44 2.63
CA TYR A 149 22.93 16.12 3.24
C TYR A 149 21.68 15.21 3.25
N GLU A 150 20.90 15.31 4.31
CA GLU A 150 19.54 14.75 4.41
C GLU A 150 18.53 15.84 4.07
N ILE A 151 17.64 15.59 3.11
CA ILE A 151 16.53 16.51 2.76
C ILE A 151 15.43 16.33 3.80
N VAL A 152 15.24 17.31 4.69
CA VAL A 152 14.29 17.20 5.81
C VAL A 152 12.95 17.89 5.56
N ALA A 153 12.90 18.86 4.64
CA ALA A 153 11.63 19.48 4.22
C ALA A 153 11.76 20.10 2.83
N ILE A 154 10.62 20.15 2.11
CA ILE A 154 10.42 20.89 0.86
C ILE A 154 9.19 21.78 1.07
N ASP A 155 9.30 23.08 0.75
CA ASP A 155 8.28 24.11 0.97
C ASP A 155 7.67 24.07 2.39
N GLY A 156 8.52 23.83 3.38
CA GLY A 156 8.14 23.73 4.79
C GLY A 156 7.40 22.43 5.17
N ARG A 157 7.17 21.53 4.23
CA ARG A 157 6.60 20.22 4.48
C ARG A 157 7.70 19.23 4.81
N ALA A 158 7.59 18.56 5.95
CA ALA A 158 8.56 17.55 6.37
C ALA A 158 8.63 16.37 5.38
N THR A 159 9.86 15.95 5.05
CA THR A 159 10.14 14.86 4.11
C THR A 159 10.97 13.76 4.77
N PRO A 160 10.38 12.96 5.68
CA PRO A 160 11.11 11.94 6.43
C PRO A 160 11.57 10.76 5.56
N THR A 161 11.04 10.62 4.35
CA THR A 161 11.37 9.54 3.42
C THR A 161 11.58 10.06 2.00
N VAL A 162 12.25 9.26 1.18
CA VAL A 162 12.41 9.53 -0.27
C VAL A 162 11.05 9.68 -0.97
N SER A 163 10.06 8.87 -0.57
CA SER A 163 8.70 8.99 -1.08
C SER A 163 8.09 10.35 -0.75
N ALA A 164 8.30 10.84 0.48
CA ALA A 164 7.82 12.14 0.89
C ALA A 164 8.47 13.28 0.10
N VAL A 165 9.78 13.18 -0.21
CA VAL A 165 10.48 14.13 -1.11
C VAL A 165 9.83 14.11 -2.49
N ASN A 166 9.62 12.91 -3.07
CA ASN A 166 8.98 12.79 -4.38
C ASN A 166 7.57 13.39 -4.39
N PHE A 167 6.76 13.17 -3.36
CA PHE A 167 5.41 13.75 -3.27
C PHE A 167 5.46 15.28 -3.17
N ALA A 168 6.39 15.84 -2.37
CA ALA A 168 6.53 17.29 -2.26
C ALA A 168 7.00 17.94 -3.58
N LEU A 169 7.91 17.30 -4.30
CA LEU A 169 8.34 17.74 -5.64
C LEU A 169 7.22 17.58 -6.67
N LEU A 170 6.41 16.51 -6.59
CA LEU A 170 5.28 16.29 -7.49
C LEU A 170 4.22 17.41 -7.40
N GLU A 171 3.99 17.94 -6.21
CA GLU A 171 3.06 19.05 -6.00
C GLU A 171 3.51 20.34 -6.74
N ARG A 172 4.79 20.44 -7.10
CA ARG A 172 5.37 21.59 -7.83
C ARG A 172 5.44 21.39 -9.34
N LEU A 173 4.91 20.27 -9.84
CA LEU A 173 4.94 19.94 -11.26
C LEU A 173 4.16 20.98 -12.10
N GLY A 174 4.84 21.60 -13.06
CA GLY A 174 4.27 22.65 -13.91
C GLY A 174 4.23 24.03 -13.28
N ASP A 175 4.61 24.18 -12.02
CA ASP A 175 4.60 25.43 -11.28
C ASP A 175 5.79 26.33 -11.63
N SER A 176 5.65 27.60 -11.26
CA SER A 176 6.71 28.61 -11.29
C SER A 176 6.78 29.31 -9.93
N GLY A 177 7.94 29.80 -9.58
CA GLY A 177 8.21 30.54 -8.34
C GLY A 177 9.33 29.91 -7.52
N GLU A 178 9.39 30.24 -6.26
CA GLU A 178 10.44 29.80 -5.36
C GLU A 178 10.14 28.40 -4.80
N LEU A 179 11.09 27.48 -4.90
CA LEU A 179 11.10 26.17 -4.27
C LEU A 179 12.06 26.22 -3.09
N SER A 180 11.54 26.04 -1.89
CA SER A 180 12.32 26.04 -0.66
C SER A 180 12.72 24.63 -0.24
N VAL A 181 14.00 24.40 0.04
CA VAL A 181 14.53 23.11 0.48
C VAL A 181 15.25 23.27 1.80
N SER A 182 14.92 22.42 2.76
CA SER A 182 15.59 22.36 4.06
C SER A 182 16.41 21.08 4.14
N VAL A 183 17.65 21.19 4.49
CA VAL A 183 18.62 20.09 4.59
C VAL A 183 19.37 20.13 5.92
N LYS A 184 19.87 18.99 6.34
CA LYS A 184 20.78 18.88 7.50
C LYS A 184 21.84 17.80 7.25
N TRP A 185 22.94 17.83 8.00
CA TRP A 185 23.81 16.68 8.15
C TRP A 185 23.11 15.60 9.01
N PRO A 186 23.24 14.30 8.73
CA PRO A 186 22.53 13.24 9.46
C PRO A 186 22.73 13.24 10.98
N GLU A 187 23.91 13.65 11.45
CA GLU A 187 24.27 13.68 12.87
C GLU A 187 24.13 15.09 13.49
N SER A 188 23.49 16.02 12.78
CA SER A 188 23.34 17.41 13.22
C SER A 188 21.87 17.79 13.30
N ASP A 189 21.51 18.53 14.35
CA ASP A 189 20.18 19.15 14.47
C ASP A 189 20.09 20.50 13.74
N ALA A 190 21.22 21.01 13.21
CA ALA A 190 21.24 22.26 12.48
C ALA A 190 20.60 22.08 11.07
N VAL A 191 19.45 22.71 10.87
CA VAL A 191 18.78 22.75 9.58
C VAL A 191 19.21 23.99 8.81
N ARG A 192 19.68 23.78 7.58
CA ARG A 192 19.94 24.86 6.61
C ARG A 192 18.77 24.88 5.64
N GLN A 193 18.20 26.05 5.43
CA GLN A 193 17.19 26.30 4.42
C GLN A 193 17.79 27.11 3.28
N SER A 194 17.47 26.71 2.06
CA SER A 194 17.80 27.43 0.84
C SER A 194 16.62 27.39 -0.11
N SER A 195 16.65 28.24 -1.13
CA SER A 195 15.60 28.29 -2.13
C SER A 195 16.17 28.46 -3.53
N VAL A 196 15.44 27.95 -4.52
CA VAL A 196 15.79 28.04 -5.94
C VAL A 196 14.54 28.40 -6.74
N GLU A 197 14.68 29.23 -7.76
CA GLU A 197 13.59 29.61 -8.64
C GLU A 197 13.30 28.50 -9.67
N ILE A 198 12.04 28.12 -9.80
CA ILE A 198 11.57 27.20 -10.81
C ILE A 198 10.64 27.93 -11.79
N VAL A 199 10.67 27.56 -13.06
CA VAL A 199 9.83 28.17 -14.10
C VAL A 199 9.16 27.06 -14.91
N GLN A 200 7.84 26.92 -14.78
CA GLN A 200 7.06 25.86 -15.45
C GLN A 200 7.73 24.49 -15.34
N TRP A 201 8.20 24.17 -14.14
CA TRP A 201 9.06 23.02 -13.90
C TRP A 201 8.42 21.73 -14.38
N LEU A 202 9.11 21.02 -15.29
CA LEU A 202 8.69 19.75 -15.88
C LEU A 202 7.29 19.78 -16.56
N LYS A 203 6.79 20.95 -16.93
CA LYS A 203 5.47 21.10 -17.55
C LYS A 203 5.37 20.29 -18.84
N GLY A 204 4.37 19.42 -18.91
CA GLY A 204 4.09 18.59 -20.09
C GLY A 204 4.98 17.36 -20.23
N GLN A 205 5.83 17.06 -19.26
CA GLN A 205 6.55 15.79 -19.22
C GLN A 205 5.65 14.69 -18.65
N GLU A 206 5.58 13.56 -19.34
CA GLU A 206 4.89 12.37 -18.85
C GLU A 206 5.84 11.55 -17.97
N GLN A 207 5.46 11.32 -16.70
CA GLN A 207 6.18 10.50 -15.72
C GLN A 207 7.67 10.90 -15.51
N PRO A 208 7.98 12.17 -15.20
CA PRO A 208 9.36 12.59 -14.99
C PRO A 208 9.95 11.93 -13.74
N ASN A 209 11.26 11.63 -13.78
CA ASN A 209 12.00 11.31 -12.56
C ASN A 209 12.28 12.62 -11.79
N LEU A 210 11.52 12.86 -10.72
CA LEU A 210 11.53 14.14 -10.02
C LEU A 210 12.84 14.41 -9.31
N LEU A 211 13.48 13.39 -8.71
CA LEU A 211 14.77 13.53 -8.04
C LEU A 211 15.89 13.84 -9.04
N GLU A 212 15.92 13.13 -10.15
CA GLU A 212 16.88 13.36 -11.24
C GLU A 212 16.67 14.75 -11.85
N ALA A 213 15.43 15.15 -12.10
CA ALA A 213 15.11 16.47 -12.62
C ALA A 213 15.40 17.62 -11.61
N PHE A 214 15.36 17.34 -10.33
CA PHE A 214 15.82 18.26 -9.29
C PHE A 214 17.36 18.30 -9.23
N GLY A 215 18.02 17.24 -9.67
CA GLY A 215 19.47 17.11 -9.76
C GLY A 215 20.10 16.39 -8.56
N VAL A 216 19.39 15.47 -7.92
CA VAL A 216 19.94 14.65 -6.84
C VAL A 216 19.77 13.16 -7.10
N SER A 217 20.77 12.38 -6.74
CA SER A 217 20.63 10.97 -6.47
C SER A 217 20.59 10.71 -4.96
N ILE A 218 19.84 9.70 -4.55
CA ILE A 218 19.72 9.33 -3.13
C ILE A 218 20.62 8.16 -2.83
N LYS A 219 21.33 8.25 -1.72
CA LYS A 219 22.23 7.20 -1.24
C LYS A 219 21.42 5.96 -0.87
N MET A 220 21.56 4.91 -1.69
CA MET A 220 20.97 3.63 -1.41
C MET A 220 21.79 2.86 -0.39
N PRO A 221 21.17 2.16 0.57
CA PRO A 221 21.92 1.27 1.45
C PRO A 221 22.61 0.19 0.60
N PRO A 222 23.81 -0.23 0.98
CA PRO A 222 24.52 -1.28 0.26
C PRO A 222 23.69 -2.58 0.32
N VAL A 223 23.23 -3.01 -0.84
CA VAL A 223 22.51 -4.27 -0.98
C VAL A 223 23.54 -5.36 -1.23
N ILE A 224 23.75 -6.25 -0.26
CA ILE A 224 24.63 -7.40 -0.42
C ILE A 224 24.00 -8.40 -1.42
N PRO A 225 24.80 -9.12 -2.19
CA PRO A 225 24.32 -10.04 -3.22
C PRO A 225 23.80 -11.36 -2.58
N ARG A 226 22.61 -11.30 -1.99
CA ARG A 226 21.92 -12.43 -1.37
C ARG A 226 20.84 -12.97 -2.31
N VAL A 227 20.78 -14.28 -2.44
CA VAL A 227 19.75 -14.97 -3.23
C VAL A 227 18.41 -14.92 -2.48
N GLY A 228 17.48 -14.08 -2.95
CA GLY A 228 16.15 -13.93 -2.33
C GLY A 228 15.13 -14.96 -2.79
N ALA A 229 15.22 -15.41 -4.05
CA ALA A 229 14.34 -16.41 -4.63
C ALA A 229 15.02 -17.10 -5.83
N LEU A 230 14.61 -18.32 -6.10
CA LEU A 230 15.07 -19.11 -7.24
C LEU A 230 13.88 -19.52 -8.10
N SER A 231 14.01 -19.38 -9.42
CA SER A 231 12.98 -19.82 -10.37
C SER A 231 13.06 -21.33 -10.58
N GLU A 232 11.93 -22.03 -10.51
CA GLU A 232 11.85 -23.47 -10.80
C GLU A 232 12.38 -23.74 -12.23
N GLY A 233 13.30 -24.72 -12.35
CA GLY A 233 13.97 -25.03 -13.61
C GLY A 233 14.99 -23.99 -14.09
N GLY A 234 15.37 -23.04 -13.24
CA GLY A 234 16.39 -22.04 -13.54
C GLY A 234 17.81 -22.57 -13.33
N ALA A 235 18.76 -22.06 -14.15
CA ALA A 235 20.17 -22.45 -14.11
C ALA A 235 20.84 -22.29 -12.73
N ALA A 236 20.32 -21.39 -11.89
CA ALA A 236 20.83 -21.21 -10.54
C ALA A 236 20.52 -22.39 -9.61
N ILE A 237 19.35 -23.03 -9.76
CA ILE A 237 19.01 -24.26 -9.03
C ILE A 237 19.91 -25.40 -9.48
N ASP A 238 20.11 -25.57 -10.81
CA ASP A 238 20.96 -26.59 -11.39
C ASP A 238 22.42 -26.40 -10.96
N ALA A 239 22.85 -25.17 -10.73
CA ALA A 239 24.17 -24.84 -10.21
C ALA A 239 24.29 -24.97 -8.68
N GLY A 240 23.21 -25.38 -7.99
CA GLY A 240 23.22 -25.66 -6.55
C GLY A 240 22.99 -24.47 -5.63
N PHE A 241 22.58 -23.29 -6.16
CA PHE A 241 22.23 -22.16 -5.34
C PHE A 241 21.02 -22.45 -4.46
N LYS A 242 21.01 -21.85 -3.26
CA LYS A 242 19.91 -21.91 -2.30
C LYS A 242 19.44 -20.49 -2.00
N VAL A 243 18.19 -20.38 -1.57
CA VAL A 243 17.68 -19.13 -0.98
C VAL A 243 18.54 -18.80 0.25
N ASP A 244 18.84 -17.51 0.42
CA ASP A 244 19.71 -16.93 1.44
C ASP A 244 21.23 -17.09 1.20
N ASP A 245 21.68 -17.79 0.17
CA ASP A 245 23.10 -17.77 -0.19
C ASP A 245 23.59 -16.35 -0.48
N VAL A 246 24.80 -16.03 -0.03
CA VAL A 246 25.46 -14.76 -0.33
C VAL A 246 26.58 -15.02 -1.35
N ILE A 247 26.55 -14.30 -2.46
CA ILE A 247 27.56 -14.38 -3.50
C ILE A 247 28.73 -13.50 -3.09
N VAL A 248 29.84 -14.10 -2.68
CA VAL A 248 31.02 -13.36 -2.19
C VAL A 248 32.06 -13.12 -3.27
N GLU A 249 32.09 -13.96 -4.29
CA GLU A 249 33.06 -13.87 -5.37
C GLU A 249 32.52 -14.47 -6.66
N ALA A 250 32.88 -13.90 -7.80
CA ALA A 250 32.64 -14.46 -9.12
C ALA A 250 33.88 -14.24 -10.00
N ASP A 251 34.41 -15.33 -10.59
CA ASP A 251 35.61 -15.31 -11.45
C ASP A 251 36.82 -14.60 -10.83
N GLY A 252 37.05 -14.78 -9.55
CA GLY A 252 38.16 -14.17 -8.84
C GLY A 252 37.97 -12.70 -8.50
N GLN A 253 36.75 -12.15 -8.73
CA GLN A 253 36.41 -10.78 -8.34
C GLN A 253 35.44 -10.78 -7.16
N PRO A 254 35.72 -10.01 -6.09
CA PRO A 254 34.82 -9.94 -4.97
C PRO A 254 33.50 -9.26 -5.35
N MET A 255 32.37 -9.85 -4.93
CA MET A 255 31.03 -9.30 -5.11
C MET A 255 30.58 -8.68 -3.79
N ILE A 256 30.77 -7.39 -3.63
CA ILE A 256 30.43 -6.65 -2.40
C ILE A 256 28.97 -6.20 -2.42
N LEU A 257 28.54 -5.71 -3.59
CA LEU A 257 27.20 -5.17 -3.81
C LEU A 257 26.41 -6.03 -4.80
N TRP A 258 25.11 -6.04 -4.66
CA TRP A 258 24.20 -6.67 -5.63
C TRP A 258 24.43 -6.14 -7.06
N MET A 259 24.75 -4.87 -7.21
CA MET A 259 25.02 -4.26 -8.50
C MET A 259 26.28 -4.81 -9.17
N ASP A 260 27.33 -5.13 -8.38
CA ASP A 260 28.55 -5.76 -8.91
C ASP A 260 28.20 -7.11 -9.56
N TRP A 261 27.37 -7.90 -8.89
CA TRP A 261 26.86 -9.17 -9.42
C TRP A 261 26.02 -8.98 -10.68
N VAL A 262 25.07 -8.03 -10.67
CA VAL A 262 24.21 -7.74 -11.83
C VAL A 262 25.03 -7.31 -13.03
N GLN A 263 26.01 -6.45 -12.84
CA GLN A 263 26.89 -5.99 -13.91
C GLN A 263 27.76 -7.13 -14.43
N HIS A 264 28.36 -7.92 -13.53
CA HIS A 264 29.17 -9.09 -13.89
C HIS A 264 28.38 -10.09 -14.76
N VAL A 265 27.13 -10.38 -14.40
CA VAL A 265 26.26 -11.29 -15.19
C VAL A 265 25.83 -10.66 -16.53
N ARG A 266 25.58 -9.33 -16.57
CA ARG A 266 25.22 -8.60 -17.82
C ARG A 266 26.37 -8.60 -18.81
N ASP A 267 27.56 -8.31 -18.37
CA ASP A 267 28.75 -8.26 -19.25
C ASP A 267 29.06 -9.62 -19.87
N ARG A 268 28.71 -10.69 -19.17
CA ARG A 268 28.82 -12.07 -19.69
C ARG A 268 27.72 -12.48 -20.65
N LYS A 269 26.52 -11.91 -20.58
CA LYS A 269 25.50 -12.12 -21.61
C LYS A 269 25.91 -11.55 -22.97
N SER A 270 26.81 -10.57 -23.00
CA SER A 270 27.37 -10.02 -24.22
C SER A 270 28.58 -10.82 -24.75
N THR A 271 29.22 -11.62 -23.89
CA THR A 271 30.37 -12.48 -24.26
C THR A 271 29.95 -13.93 -24.03
N ARG A 272 29.76 -14.71 -25.09
CA ARG A 272 29.31 -16.12 -25.05
C ARG A 272 30.07 -16.94 -24.01
N LEU A 273 29.30 -17.50 -23.06
CA LEU A 273 29.50 -18.71 -22.28
C LEU A 273 30.83 -19.43 -22.46
N ASN A 274 31.67 -19.36 -21.44
CA ASN A 274 32.44 -20.50 -20.99
C ASN A 274 32.28 -20.63 -19.47
N SER A 275 31.49 -21.63 -19.09
CA SER A 275 31.22 -22.02 -17.72
C SER A 275 32.44 -22.71 -17.12
N SER A 276 33.03 -22.13 -16.12
CA SER A 276 33.68 -22.86 -15.02
C SER A 276 34.40 -21.86 -14.09
N HIS A 277 34.07 -21.90 -12.86
CA HIS A 277 34.62 -21.29 -11.65
C HIS A 277 33.73 -20.21 -11.02
N LEU A 278 32.58 -20.65 -10.52
CA LEU A 278 31.86 -19.94 -9.47
C LEU A 278 32.32 -20.51 -8.12
N VAL A 279 32.95 -19.70 -7.29
CA VAL A 279 33.25 -20.06 -5.92
C VAL A 279 32.15 -19.50 -5.03
N ILE A 280 31.38 -20.42 -4.43
CA ILE A 280 30.36 -20.11 -3.43
C ILE A 280 30.99 -20.40 -2.08
N SER A 281 31.19 -19.43 -1.23
CA SER A 281 31.59 -19.61 0.16
C SER A 281 30.35 -19.62 1.05
N TYR A 282 30.21 -20.70 1.81
CA TYR A 282 29.20 -20.81 2.87
C TYR A 282 29.80 -20.20 4.14
N ALA A 283 29.14 -19.16 4.68
CA ALA A 283 29.43 -18.60 5.99
C ALA A 283 28.44 -19.15 7.01
#